data_43a1bc7e88fd9990bc7c4152200bc17b
#
_entry.id   43a1bc7e88fd9990bc7c4152200bc17b
#
_cell.length_a   1.000
_cell.length_b   1.000
_cell.length_c   1.000
_cell.angle_alpha   90.00
_cell.angle_beta   90.00
_cell.angle_gamma   90.00
#
_symmetry.space_group_name_H-M   'P 1'
#
loop_
_entity.id
_entity.type
_entity.pdbx_description
1 polymer ?
#
loop_
_entity_poly.entity_id
_entity_poly.type
_entity_poly.pdbx_seq_one_letter_code
_entity_poly.pdbx_strand_id
1 'polypeptide(L)'
;MWTVALVAACSSDNPPRTDISPSQGAGARSSQQPAAAGETAGRTSSGGAGMGVNPAGLAGNSSMPTLPMAGMSSAPDFSCVKQSEEAKKVPVDMFIMLDRSESMLGVTGTGQTKWDAIRAALNKFVSDPRSDGLSVGLQYFPIGKPGVPTECVQDSECGQAGPCMTRLCQPPPSAATFVPVYCASDSECPKDTLGCKEFGLCEDDNSVVCFEFGLVGCGRMGRCLHVRSECKGFATCEPGDYAKPAVAIAALPGAARDLSVSLAAAMPVGLTPTSAALSGALDQAKQHAKAEPMHRVIALLATDGLPTECAPTDAAGISAIARAAAGDSPSISTYVIGVFSPQETPALMNLDSWAMAGGTEKAFILDPSQDVNAQFLDALEKIRGGTLACEYVLPPSPQGNELDLGLVNVAVVSDKQTRDLRYVGDAGSCNKTEFGWHYDADPNSGKATKIVACGATCDMLKQTSGRVELKLGCKTMGPD
;
A
#
# COMPACT_ATOMS: atom_id res chain seq x y z
N MET A 1 -7.28 15.86 -4.40
CA MET A 1 -8.46 16.74 -4.38
C MET A 1 -8.08 17.98 -3.61
N TRP A 2 -7.87 19.07 -4.31
CA TRP A 2 -7.57 20.36 -3.70
C TRP A 2 -8.87 20.92 -3.13
N THR A 3 -8.91 21.23 -1.86
CA THR A 3 -9.98 22.07 -1.30
C THR A 3 -9.61 23.50 -1.61
N VAL A 4 -10.04 24.00 -2.75
CA VAL A 4 -9.78 25.38 -3.15
C VAL A 4 -10.85 26.26 -2.53
N ALA A 5 -10.45 27.24 -1.74
CA ALA A 5 -11.36 28.24 -1.19
C ALA A 5 -11.77 29.25 -2.29
N LEU A 6 -13.06 29.40 -2.51
CA LEU A 6 -13.60 30.37 -3.44
C LEU A 6 -13.82 31.71 -2.74
N VAL A 7 -13.19 32.77 -3.23
CA VAL A 7 -13.50 34.13 -2.81
C VAL A 7 -14.44 34.77 -3.82
N ALA A 8 -15.73 34.84 -3.48
CA ALA A 8 -16.68 35.64 -4.22
C ALA A 8 -16.48 37.11 -3.85
N ALA A 9 -16.20 37.96 -4.83
CA ALA A 9 -16.20 39.39 -4.65
C ALA A 9 -17.64 39.88 -4.45
N CYS A 10 -18.01 40.22 -3.22
CA CYS A 10 -19.27 40.92 -2.95
C CYS A 10 -19.08 42.39 -3.22
N SER A 11 -19.81 42.97 -4.18
CA SER A 11 -20.04 44.39 -4.36
C SER A 11 -20.63 44.99 -3.09
N SER A 12 -20.02 46.05 -2.63
CA SER A 12 -20.44 46.83 -1.47
C SER A 12 -21.62 47.73 -1.80
N ASP A 13 -22.80 47.41 -1.27
CA ASP A 13 -23.84 48.40 -0.97
C ASP A 13 -23.99 48.49 0.54
N ASN A 14 -23.58 49.62 1.07
CA ASN A 14 -23.70 50.03 2.48
C ASN A 14 -25.08 50.63 2.77
N PRO A 15 -25.80 50.19 3.79
CA PRO A 15 -26.73 51.06 4.52
C PRO A 15 -26.14 51.43 5.90
N PRO A 16 -26.65 52.52 6.53
CA PRO A 16 -25.94 53.31 7.51
C PRO A 16 -25.94 52.71 8.93
N ARG A 17 -24.90 53.08 9.66
CA ARG A 17 -24.69 52.81 11.08
C ARG A 17 -25.79 53.32 11.97
N THR A 18 -26.19 52.50 12.94
CA THR A 18 -26.72 52.94 14.23
C THR A 18 -25.84 52.46 15.35
N ASP A 19 -25.27 53.38 16.08
CA ASP A 19 -24.49 53.22 17.30
C ASP A 19 -25.40 52.69 18.42
N ILE A 20 -24.97 51.65 19.12
CA ILE A 20 -25.36 51.42 20.53
C ILE A 20 -24.13 50.86 21.26
N SER A 21 -23.68 51.62 22.26
CA SER A 21 -22.60 51.34 23.18
C SER A 21 -23.06 50.44 24.35
N PRO A 22 -22.12 49.99 25.20
CA PRO A 22 -22.18 48.69 25.84
C PRO A 22 -22.72 48.76 27.29
N SER A 23 -23.18 47.63 27.81
CA SER A 23 -23.42 47.48 29.26
C SER A 23 -22.60 46.29 29.78
N GLN A 24 -21.89 46.63 30.85
CA GLN A 24 -21.12 45.78 31.74
C GLN A 24 -21.97 44.88 32.63
N GLY A 25 -21.39 43.80 33.11
CA GLY A 25 -21.85 43.02 34.27
C GLY A 25 -21.15 41.67 34.27
N ALA A 26 -20.10 41.42 34.85
CA ALA A 26 -19.63 41.25 36.25
C ALA A 26 -20.26 40.03 36.97
N GLY A 27 -19.39 39.16 37.44
CA GLY A 27 -19.64 38.16 38.48
C GLY A 27 -19.24 36.75 38.03
N ALA A 28 -18.13 36.23 38.30
CA ALA A 28 -17.38 35.87 39.54
C ALA A 28 -17.71 34.47 40.08
N ARG A 29 -16.64 33.65 40.12
CA ARG A 29 -16.24 32.66 41.13
C ARG A 29 -17.11 31.40 41.24
N SER A 30 -16.60 30.24 41.57
CA SER A 30 -15.32 29.75 42.10
C SER A 30 -15.37 28.21 42.16
N SER A 31 -14.26 27.59 41.88
CA SER A 31 -13.55 26.63 42.72
C SER A 31 -14.32 25.49 43.37
N GLN A 32 -13.96 24.23 43.19
CA GLN A 32 -13.05 23.52 44.09
C GLN A 32 -13.02 22.03 43.78
N GLN A 33 -11.84 21.55 43.62
CA GLN A 33 -11.49 20.16 43.92
C GLN A 33 -11.37 20.06 45.43
N PRO A 34 -11.55 18.91 46.07
CA PRO A 34 -10.36 18.26 46.60
C PRO A 34 -10.29 16.74 46.48
N ALA A 35 -9.08 16.36 46.70
CA ALA A 35 -8.44 15.09 46.75
C ALA A 35 -8.69 14.34 48.07
N ALA A 36 -8.12 13.11 48.06
CA ALA A 36 -7.52 12.33 49.14
C ALA A 36 -8.38 11.21 49.76
N ALA A 37 -7.92 10.01 49.55
CA ALA A 37 -6.98 9.20 50.39
C ALA A 37 -7.65 8.35 51.47
N GLY A 38 -7.14 7.15 51.65
CA GLY A 38 -7.35 6.22 52.76
C GLY A 38 -7.25 4.76 52.29
N GLU A 39 -6.12 4.14 52.16
CA GLU A 39 -5.30 3.39 53.16
C GLU A 39 -6.10 2.63 54.20
N THR A 40 -5.90 1.31 54.21
CA THR A 40 -5.39 0.45 55.28
C THR A 40 -5.68 -1.01 54.90
N ALA A 41 -4.74 -1.90 54.74
CA ALA A 41 -3.83 -2.58 55.63
C ALA A 41 -4.52 -3.62 56.54
N GLY A 42 -3.98 -4.80 56.53
CA GLY A 42 -4.17 -5.83 57.54
C GLY A 42 -4.19 -7.22 56.91
N ARG A 43 -3.09 -7.88 56.81
CA ARG A 43 -2.35 -8.72 57.81
C ARG A 43 -2.98 -10.05 58.09
N THR A 44 -2.20 -11.05 57.77
CA THR A 44 -1.64 -12.17 58.57
C THR A 44 -2.60 -13.34 58.75
N SER A 45 -2.20 -14.59 58.79
CA SER A 45 -0.93 -15.27 59.01
C SER A 45 -1.16 -16.79 58.95
N SER A 46 -0.07 -17.49 58.66
CA SER A 46 0.35 -18.76 59.27
C SER A 46 -0.57 -19.98 59.10
N GLY A 47 -0.13 -21.11 58.77
CA GLY A 47 1.07 -21.83 59.09
C GLY A 47 0.64 -23.25 59.45
N GLY A 48 1.38 -24.25 59.12
CA GLY A 48 1.12 -25.56 59.68
C GLY A 48 1.68 -26.70 58.85
N ALA A 49 2.86 -27.08 59.22
CA ALA A 49 3.56 -28.28 58.77
C ALA A 49 2.97 -29.52 59.43
N GLY A 50 3.24 -30.67 58.84
CA GLY A 50 3.18 -31.89 59.62
C GLY A 50 3.05 -33.19 58.83
N MET A 51 4.22 -33.81 58.55
CA MET A 51 4.53 -35.25 58.75
C MET A 51 3.54 -36.25 58.14
N GLY A 52 3.87 -37.06 57.14
CA GLY A 52 4.80 -38.19 57.20
C GLY A 52 4.26 -39.39 57.93
N VAL A 53 3.97 -40.46 57.19
CA VAL A 53 4.25 -41.86 57.51
C VAL A 53 3.91 -42.75 56.30
N ASN A 54 4.85 -43.53 55.88
CA ASN A 54 4.64 -44.84 55.21
C ASN A 54 4.68 -45.88 56.34
N PRO A 55 4.07 -47.04 56.28
CA PRO A 55 4.52 -48.11 55.44
C PRO A 55 3.51 -49.23 55.01
N ALA A 56 3.94 -49.94 54.01
CA ALA A 56 3.84 -51.41 53.79
C ALA A 56 2.49 -52.11 53.63
N GLY A 57 2.36 -52.66 52.42
CA GLY A 57 2.07 -54.08 52.24
C GLY A 57 0.63 -54.53 52.16
N LEU A 58 0.25 -54.95 50.96
CA LEU A 58 -0.33 -56.32 50.82
C LEU A 58 -0.66 -56.57 49.34
N ALA A 59 -0.20 -57.67 48.85
CA ALA A 59 -0.48 -58.24 47.53
C ALA A 59 -1.97 -58.61 47.42
N GLY A 60 -2.58 -58.19 46.29
CA GLY A 60 -3.92 -58.64 45.89
C GLY A 60 -4.00 -58.70 44.39
N ASN A 61 -3.89 -59.94 43.89
CA ASN A 61 -4.05 -60.32 42.52
C ASN A 61 -5.52 -60.12 42.11
N SER A 62 -5.80 -59.25 41.17
CA SER A 62 -7.09 -59.20 40.49
C SER A 62 -6.85 -58.79 39.02
N SER A 63 -6.91 -59.76 38.19
CA SER A 63 -6.98 -59.65 36.72
C SER A 63 -8.22 -58.87 36.34
N MET A 64 -8.00 -57.64 35.79
CA MET A 64 -9.01 -56.89 35.04
C MET A 64 -8.74 -57.07 33.52
N PRO A 65 -9.79 -57.16 32.70
CA PRO A 65 -9.65 -57.36 31.27
C PRO A 65 -9.12 -56.10 30.62
N THR A 66 -8.08 -56.25 29.81
CA THR A 66 -7.56 -55.24 28.89
C THR A 66 -8.60 -54.87 27.86
N LEU A 67 -9.16 -53.68 27.95
CA LEU A 67 -9.84 -53.03 26.85
C LEU A 67 -8.80 -52.64 25.80
N PRO A 68 -9.05 -52.84 24.49
CA PRO A 68 -8.15 -52.38 23.48
C PRO A 68 -8.16 -50.86 23.46
N MET A 69 -7.03 -50.26 23.79
CA MET A 69 -6.78 -48.84 23.53
C MET A 69 -6.76 -48.63 22.02
N ALA A 70 -7.84 -48.05 21.51
CA ALA A 70 -7.88 -47.60 20.14
C ALA A 70 -6.85 -46.46 19.97
N GLY A 71 -5.90 -46.70 19.06
CA GLY A 71 -5.17 -45.73 18.27
C GLY A 71 -4.67 -44.47 18.99
N MET A 72 -3.61 -44.59 19.78
CA MET A 72 -2.68 -43.45 19.91
C MET A 72 -2.04 -43.25 18.53
N SER A 73 -2.45 -42.18 17.86
CA SER A 73 -1.73 -41.67 16.71
C SER A 73 -0.25 -41.58 17.10
N SER A 74 0.57 -42.42 16.52
CA SER A 74 2.00 -42.40 16.71
C SER A 74 2.49 -41.01 16.27
N ALA A 75 3.21 -40.32 17.17
CA ALA A 75 3.97 -39.14 16.76
C ALA A 75 4.79 -39.51 15.52
N PRO A 76 4.86 -38.63 14.52
CA PRO A 76 5.61 -38.91 13.29
C PRO A 76 7.04 -39.29 13.64
N ASP A 77 7.46 -40.45 13.15
CA ASP A 77 8.82 -40.95 13.32
C ASP A 77 9.77 -40.18 12.42
N PHE A 78 10.50 -39.21 12.97
CA PHE A 78 11.51 -38.42 12.25
C PHE A 78 12.88 -39.12 12.16
N SER A 79 12.97 -40.40 12.51
CA SER A 79 14.21 -41.16 12.37
C SER A 79 14.66 -41.31 10.91
N CYS A 80 13.80 -41.02 9.95
CA CYS A 80 14.08 -41.04 8.51
C CYS A 80 14.68 -39.75 7.96
N VAL A 81 14.77 -38.63 8.73
CA VAL A 81 15.34 -37.37 8.24
C VAL A 81 16.80 -37.58 7.86
N LYS A 82 17.10 -37.47 6.56
CA LYS A 82 18.45 -37.66 6.03
C LYS A 82 19.22 -36.35 6.02
N GLN A 83 18.51 -35.23 5.89
CA GLN A 83 19.09 -33.88 5.86
C GLN A 83 18.05 -32.88 6.36
N SER A 84 18.53 -31.89 7.11
CA SER A 84 17.76 -30.72 7.53
C SER A 84 18.53 -29.47 7.18
N GLU A 85 17.87 -28.47 6.59
CA GLU A 85 18.49 -27.20 6.24
C GLU A 85 17.54 -26.04 6.45
N GLU A 86 18.10 -24.87 6.71
CA GLU A 86 17.31 -23.65 6.81
C GLU A 86 16.81 -23.24 5.44
N ALA A 87 15.47 -23.04 5.34
CA ALA A 87 14.84 -22.60 4.11
C ALA A 87 15.23 -21.18 3.75
N LYS A 88 15.69 -21.00 2.52
CA LYS A 88 16.00 -19.66 1.99
C LYS A 88 14.72 -18.97 1.54
N LYS A 89 14.49 -17.75 2.03
CA LYS A 89 13.38 -16.92 1.57
C LYS A 89 13.54 -16.62 0.08
N VAL A 90 12.41 -16.59 -0.61
CA VAL A 90 12.35 -16.15 -2.00
C VAL A 90 12.76 -14.68 -2.06
N PRO A 91 13.69 -14.27 -2.93
CA PRO A 91 13.98 -12.86 -3.15
C PRO A 91 12.73 -12.11 -3.61
N VAL A 92 12.57 -10.87 -3.16
CA VAL A 92 11.41 -10.03 -3.51
C VAL A 92 11.86 -8.88 -4.39
N ASP A 93 11.22 -8.74 -5.52
CA ASP A 93 11.43 -7.69 -6.50
C ASP A 93 10.19 -6.81 -6.56
N MET A 94 10.35 -5.52 -6.31
CA MET A 94 9.29 -4.53 -6.26
C MET A 94 9.41 -3.58 -7.44
N PHE A 95 8.38 -3.48 -8.27
CA PHE A 95 8.29 -2.44 -9.29
C PHE A 95 7.32 -1.35 -8.85
N ILE A 96 7.84 -0.16 -8.61
CA ILE A 96 7.07 1.00 -8.13
C ILE A 96 6.62 1.83 -9.32
N MET A 97 5.30 2.04 -9.45
CA MET A 97 4.69 3.02 -10.33
C MET A 97 4.26 4.21 -9.48
N LEU A 98 4.99 5.30 -9.59
CA LEU A 98 4.85 6.47 -8.73
C LEU A 98 4.13 7.60 -9.45
N ASP A 99 3.02 8.04 -8.86
CA ASP A 99 2.30 9.23 -9.29
C ASP A 99 3.17 10.48 -9.12
N ARG A 100 3.27 11.24 -10.20
CA ARG A 100 3.86 12.58 -10.22
C ARG A 100 2.91 13.58 -10.89
N SER A 101 1.59 13.35 -10.84
CA SER A 101 0.60 14.32 -11.28
C SER A 101 0.68 15.61 -10.46
N GLU A 102 0.10 16.69 -10.96
CA GLU A 102 0.17 18.01 -10.29
C GLU A 102 -0.47 18.00 -8.90
N SER A 103 -1.42 17.09 -8.61
CA SER A 103 -1.99 16.93 -7.26
C SER A 103 -0.94 16.60 -6.19
N MET A 104 0.19 16.01 -6.59
CA MET A 104 1.33 15.73 -5.72
C MET A 104 2.04 17.00 -5.18
N LEU A 105 1.78 18.17 -5.77
CA LEU A 105 2.23 19.46 -5.24
C LEU A 105 1.41 19.92 -4.02
N GLY A 106 0.30 19.26 -3.71
CA GLY A 106 -0.52 19.54 -2.54
C GLY A 106 0.29 19.51 -1.25
N VAL A 107 0.09 20.53 -0.41
CA VAL A 107 0.82 20.69 0.85
C VAL A 107 0.24 19.78 1.92
N THR A 108 1.10 19.08 2.65
CA THR A 108 0.75 18.20 3.77
C THR A 108 0.68 18.98 5.09
N GLY A 109 0.17 18.35 6.13
CA GLY A 109 0.14 18.92 7.48
C GLY A 109 1.51 19.27 8.06
N THR A 110 2.59 18.72 7.51
CA THR A 110 3.99 19.08 7.89
C THR A 110 4.54 20.26 7.12
N GLY A 111 3.77 20.85 6.18
CA GLY A 111 4.19 21.97 5.35
C GLY A 111 5.05 21.61 4.14
N GLN A 112 5.31 20.33 3.90
CA GLN A 112 5.95 19.82 2.69
C GLN A 112 4.91 19.49 1.63
N THR A 113 5.30 19.43 0.35
CA THR A 113 4.43 18.85 -0.67
C THR A 113 4.31 17.33 -0.47
N LYS A 114 3.21 16.73 -0.94
CA LYS A 114 3.08 15.26 -0.94
C LYS A 114 4.24 14.62 -1.71
N TRP A 115 4.64 15.23 -2.83
CA TRP A 115 5.79 14.80 -3.63
C TRP A 115 7.09 14.76 -2.82
N ASP A 116 7.42 15.83 -2.12
CA ASP A 116 8.63 15.90 -1.31
C ASP A 116 8.62 14.89 -0.16
N ALA A 117 7.47 14.72 0.48
CA ALA A 117 7.31 13.76 1.56
C ALA A 117 7.52 12.31 1.09
N ILE A 118 6.89 11.92 -0.05
CA ILE A 118 7.02 10.57 -0.61
C ILE A 118 8.45 10.33 -1.13
N ARG A 119 9.03 11.31 -1.82
CA ARG A 119 10.41 11.24 -2.31
C ARG A 119 11.41 11.05 -1.17
N ALA A 120 11.24 11.77 -0.06
CA ALA A 120 12.08 11.61 1.13
C ALA A 120 11.92 10.22 1.77
N ALA A 121 10.69 9.71 1.84
CA ALA A 121 10.41 8.37 2.37
C ALA A 121 11.01 7.26 1.50
N LEU A 122 10.86 7.35 0.17
CA LEU A 122 11.47 6.40 -0.76
C LEU A 122 13.00 6.40 -0.66
N ASN A 123 13.63 7.59 -0.64
CA ASN A 123 15.08 7.69 -0.47
C ASN A 123 15.56 7.04 0.84
N LYS A 124 14.82 7.24 1.92
CA LYS A 124 15.12 6.60 3.21
C LYS A 124 14.96 5.09 3.14
N PHE A 125 13.89 4.60 2.52
CA PHE A 125 13.62 3.16 2.37
C PHE A 125 14.70 2.44 1.58
N VAL A 126 15.08 2.97 0.40
CA VAL A 126 16.07 2.32 -0.48
C VAL A 126 17.50 2.40 0.07
N SER A 127 17.75 3.30 1.02
CA SER A 127 19.06 3.45 1.70
C SER A 127 19.11 2.74 3.06
N ASP A 128 17.98 2.16 3.52
CA ASP A 128 17.93 1.46 4.81
C ASP A 128 18.60 0.08 4.69
N PRO A 129 19.56 -0.26 5.57
CA PRO A 129 20.19 -1.58 5.56
C PRO A 129 19.20 -2.75 5.70
N ARG A 130 18.04 -2.53 6.30
CA ARG A 130 16.98 -3.54 6.38
C ARG A 130 16.34 -3.85 5.02
N SER A 131 16.54 -3.00 4.02
CA SER A 131 16.10 -3.22 2.64
C SER A 131 17.08 -4.03 1.81
N ASP A 132 18.23 -4.43 2.36
CA ASP A 132 19.17 -5.34 1.70
C ASP A 132 18.47 -6.64 1.32
N GLY A 133 18.73 -7.09 0.09
CA GLY A 133 18.11 -8.30 -0.48
C GLY A 133 16.73 -8.08 -1.15
N LEU A 134 16.18 -6.86 -1.10
CA LEU A 134 15.11 -6.45 -2.00
C LEU A 134 15.70 -5.96 -3.32
N SER A 135 15.02 -6.23 -4.43
CA SER A 135 15.25 -5.52 -5.68
C SER A 135 14.15 -4.51 -5.91
N VAL A 136 14.51 -3.31 -6.32
CA VAL A 136 13.56 -2.22 -6.54
C VAL A 136 13.76 -1.61 -7.92
N GLY A 137 12.67 -1.47 -8.67
CA GLY A 137 12.59 -0.70 -9.90
C GLY A 137 11.57 0.41 -9.78
N LEU A 138 11.67 1.42 -10.63
CA LEU A 138 10.84 2.62 -10.55
C LEU A 138 10.43 3.12 -11.93
N GLN A 139 9.16 3.50 -12.06
CA GLN A 139 8.64 4.30 -13.15
C GLN A 139 7.64 5.33 -12.60
N TYR A 140 7.41 6.37 -13.35
CA TYR A 140 6.52 7.47 -13.02
C TYR A 140 5.32 7.54 -13.96
N PHE A 141 4.23 8.11 -13.47
CA PHE A 141 3.12 8.57 -14.31
C PHE A 141 2.61 9.94 -13.84
N PRO A 142 2.16 10.81 -14.77
CA PRO A 142 2.08 10.61 -16.22
C PRO A 142 3.44 10.63 -16.95
N ILE A 143 3.45 10.04 -18.14
CA ILE A 143 4.51 10.20 -19.14
C ILE A 143 3.93 11.04 -20.29
N GLY A 144 4.61 12.13 -20.64
CA GLY A 144 4.20 13.00 -21.74
C GLY A 144 4.43 12.35 -23.11
N LYS A 145 3.52 12.60 -24.04
CA LYS A 145 3.69 12.23 -25.45
C LYS A 145 4.85 13.02 -26.06
N PRO A 146 5.64 12.41 -26.95
CA PRO A 146 6.71 13.12 -27.65
C PRO A 146 6.18 14.35 -28.39
N GLY A 147 6.83 15.51 -28.16
CA GLY A 147 6.50 16.75 -28.85
C GLY A 147 5.30 17.52 -28.27
N VAL A 148 4.63 17.02 -27.24
CA VAL A 148 3.62 17.76 -26.50
C VAL A 148 4.29 18.51 -25.36
N PRO A 149 4.10 19.84 -25.24
CA PRO A 149 4.71 20.61 -24.15
C PRO A 149 4.13 20.22 -22.80
N THR A 150 4.94 20.32 -21.76
CA THR A 150 4.52 20.08 -20.36
C THR A 150 3.65 21.21 -19.81
N GLU A 151 3.74 22.39 -20.39
CA GLU A 151 2.97 23.56 -20.01
C GLU A 151 2.46 24.29 -21.26
N CYS A 152 1.28 24.85 -21.18
CA CYS A 152 0.67 25.68 -22.18
C CYS A 152 -0.06 26.88 -21.56
N VAL A 153 -0.26 27.95 -22.34
CA VAL A 153 -1.12 29.09 -22.02
C VAL A 153 -2.26 29.24 -23.00
N GLN A 154 -2.19 28.58 -24.17
CA GLN A 154 -3.22 28.64 -25.21
C GLN A 154 -3.29 27.33 -26.00
N ASP A 155 -4.46 27.05 -26.57
CA ASP A 155 -4.77 25.79 -27.28
C ASP A 155 -3.81 25.52 -28.45
N SER A 156 -3.33 26.56 -29.13
CA SER A 156 -2.42 26.44 -30.27
C SER A 156 -1.07 25.82 -29.93
N GLU A 157 -0.63 25.91 -28.68
CA GLU A 157 0.62 25.31 -28.20
C GLU A 157 0.53 23.79 -28.08
N CYS A 158 -0.68 23.27 -27.85
CA CYS A 158 -0.94 21.86 -27.69
C CYS A 158 -1.12 21.07 -29.01
N GLY A 159 -1.36 21.78 -30.12
CA GLY A 159 -1.61 21.14 -31.41
C GLY A 159 -2.74 20.10 -31.34
N GLN A 160 -2.44 18.85 -31.72
CA GLN A 160 -3.42 17.76 -31.68
C GLN A 160 -3.68 17.22 -30.26
N ALA A 161 -2.85 17.58 -29.31
CA ALA A 161 -3.00 17.19 -27.90
C ALA A 161 -3.84 18.20 -27.09
N GLY A 162 -4.37 19.26 -27.73
CA GLY A 162 -5.23 20.25 -27.09
C GLY A 162 -6.61 19.73 -26.68
N PRO A 163 -7.38 20.59 -26.02
CA PRO A 163 -7.05 21.99 -25.68
C PRO A 163 -6.03 22.13 -24.55
N CYS A 164 -5.51 23.38 -24.36
CA CYS A 164 -4.81 23.77 -23.14
C CYS A 164 -5.82 23.86 -21.99
N MET A 165 -5.53 23.22 -20.85
CA MET A 165 -6.46 23.10 -19.72
C MET A 165 -6.51 24.37 -18.86
N THR A 166 -6.71 25.52 -19.51
CA THR A 166 -6.80 26.84 -18.88
C THR A 166 -8.23 27.25 -18.53
N ARG A 167 -9.21 26.34 -18.66
CA ARG A 167 -10.64 26.62 -18.42
C ARG A 167 -11.22 25.65 -17.42
N LEU A 168 -12.05 26.16 -16.52
CA LEU A 168 -12.82 25.41 -15.54
C LEU A 168 -14.30 25.74 -15.65
N CYS A 169 -15.15 24.78 -15.29
CA CYS A 169 -16.56 25.02 -15.08
C CYS A 169 -16.73 25.93 -13.85
N GLN A 170 -17.10 27.18 -14.07
CA GLN A 170 -17.23 28.16 -12.99
C GLN A 170 -18.41 27.80 -12.08
N PRO A 171 -18.19 27.60 -10.76
CA PRO A 171 -19.28 27.33 -9.84
C PRO A 171 -20.16 28.58 -9.63
N PRO A 172 -21.44 28.39 -9.25
CA PRO A 172 -22.25 29.53 -8.85
C PRO A 172 -21.74 30.13 -7.53
N PRO A 173 -21.99 31.43 -7.26
CA PRO A 173 -21.53 32.10 -6.04
C PRO A 173 -22.03 31.45 -4.73
N SER A 174 -23.10 30.64 -4.81
CA SER A 174 -23.71 29.93 -3.68
C SER A 174 -23.06 28.57 -3.39
N ALA A 175 -22.10 28.13 -4.19
CA ALA A 175 -21.45 26.84 -3.99
C ALA A 175 -20.62 26.86 -2.69
N ALA A 176 -20.92 25.95 -1.76
CA ALA A 176 -20.20 25.81 -0.50
C ALA A 176 -18.83 25.12 -0.65
N THR A 177 -18.68 24.32 -1.72
CA THR A 177 -17.44 23.61 -2.06
C THR A 177 -17.24 23.68 -3.57
N PHE A 178 -16.00 23.81 -3.98
CA PHE A 178 -15.61 23.82 -5.37
C PHE A 178 -14.78 22.58 -5.69
N VAL A 179 -15.27 21.78 -6.64
CA VAL A 179 -14.50 20.70 -7.25
C VAL A 179 -14.12 21.17 -8.64
N PRO A 180 -12.82 21.36 -8.94
CA PRO A 180 -12.40 21.82 -10.27
C PRO A 180 -12.80 20.79 -11.33
N VAL A 181 -13.55 21.26 -12.34
CA VAL A 181 -13.89 20.45 -13.51
C VAL A 181 -13.35 21.21 -14.73
N TYR A 182 -12.30 20.66 -15.33
CA TYR A 182 -11.75 21.22 -16.55
C TYR A 182 -12.72 21.03 -17.72
N CYS A 183 -12.75 21.99 -18.64
CA CYS A 183 -13.67 22.02 -19.78
C CYS A 183 -13.03 22.69 -21.00
N ALA A 184 -13.45 22.25 -22.18
CA ALA A 184 -13.16 22.93 -23.45
C ALA A 184 -14.37 23.78 -23.91
N SER A 185 -15.58 23.42 -23.47
CA SER A 185 -16.82 24.11 -23.85
C SER A 185 -17.87 24.05 -22.72
N ASP A 186 -18.85 24.92 -22.79
CA ASP A 186 -19.96 24.97 -21.81
C ASP A 186 -20.74 23.64 -21.76
N SER A 187 -20.78 22.86 -22.83
CA SER A 187 -21.50 21.58 -22.88
C SER A 187 -20.86 20.49 -22.00
N GLU A 188 -19.60 20.65 -21.62
CA GLU A 188 -18.89 19.73 -20.73
C GLU A 188 -19.16 20.04 -19.26
N CYS A 189 -19.73 21.19 -18.96
CA CYS A 189 -19.97 21.63 -17.60
C CYS A 189 -21.31 21.11 -17.03
N PRO A 190 -21.35 20.78 -15.72
CA PRO A 190 -22.60 20.52 -15.02
C PRO A 190 -23.59 21.67 -15.16
N LYS A 191 -24.88 21.34 -15.22
CA LYS A 191 -25.98 22.33 -15.49
C LYS A 191 -26.14 23.41 -14.43
N ASP A 192 -25.60 23.18 -13.26
CA ASP A 192 -25.61 24.09 -12.10
C ASP A 192 -24.39 25.02 -12.04
N THR A 193 -23.57 25.04 -13.08
CA THR A 193 -22.41 25.93 -13.20
C THR A 193 -22.70 27.13 -14.10
N LEU A 194 -21.83 28.13 -14.04
CA LEU A 194 -21.88 29.34 -14.89
C LEU A 194 -21.18 29.16 -16.25
N GLY A 195 -20.92 27.91 -16.64
CA GLY A 195 -20.27 27.52 -17.88
C GLY A 195 -18.74 27.44 -17.79
N CYS A 196 -18.13 27.15 -18.93
CA CYS A 196 -16.69 26.96 -19.09
C CYS A 196 -15.99 28.30 -19.20
N LYS A 197 -15.16 28.66 -18.24
CA LYS A 197 -14.48 29.95 -18.16
C LYS A 197 -12.97 29.79 -17.99
N GLU A 198 -12.21 30.70 -18.57
CA GLU A 198 -10.80 30.82 -18.23
C GLU A 198 -10.64 31.12 -16.75
N PHE A 199 -9.65 30.49 -16.11
CA PHE A 199 -9.38 30.69 -14.70
C PHE A 199 -7.94 31.14 -14.48
N GLY A 200 -7.72 31.72 -13.34
CA GLY A 200 -6.41 32.13 -12.84
C GLY A 200 -6.21 31.67 -11.41
N LEU A 201 -5.05 31.98 -10.87
CA LEU A 201 -4.72 31.81 -9.45
C LEU A 201 -4.39 33.17 -8.84
N CYS A 202 -4.69 33.29 -7.56
CA CYS A 202 -4.42 34.52 -6.84
C CYS A 202 -2.92 34.65 -6.52
N GLU A 203 -2.36 35.86 -6.73
CA GLU A 203 -0.93 36.14 -6.63
C GLU A 203 -0.35 35.85 -5.24
N ASP A 204 -1.09 36.18 -4.18
CA ASP A 204 -0.65 36.02 -2.80
C ASP A 204 -1.05 34.64 -2.20
N ASP A 205 -1.94 33.87 -2.87
CA ASP A 205 -2.35 32.53 -2.51
C ASP A 205 -2.72 31.73 -3.77
N ASN A 206 -1.77 30.99 -4.29
CA ASN A 206 -1.93 30.18 -5.50
C ASN A 206 -2.82 28.94 -5.32
N SER A 207 -3.36 28.71 -4.14
CA SER A 207 -4.40 27.68 -3.91
C SER A 207 -5.82 28.21 -4.22
N VAL A 208 -5.97 29.51 -4.43
CA VAL A 208 -7.25 30.15 -4.67
C VAL A 208 -7.46 30.40 -6.15
N VAL A 209 -8.49 29.73 -6.70
CA VAL A 209 -8.93 29.90 -8.10
C VAL A 209 -9.75 31.20 -8.24
N CYS A 210 -9.49 31.93 -9.31
CA CYS A 210 -10.21 33.13 -9.68
C CYS A 210 -10.64 33.08 -11.14
N PHE A 211 -11.76 33.73 -11.47
CA PHE A 211 -12.33 33.79 -12.83
C PHE A 211 -12.35 35.22 -13.41
N GLU A 212 -11.99 36.20 -12.60
CA GLU A 212 -11.88 37.60 -13.02
C GLU A 212 -10.43 38.05 -12.89
N PHE A 213 -9.78 38.22 -14.04
CA PHE A 213 -8.35 38.57 -14.09
C PHE A 213 -8.08 40.03 -13.61
N GLY A 214 -6.93 40.21 -13.00
CA GLY A 214 -6.48 41.48 -12.46
C GLY A 214 -6.80 41.65 -10.97
N LEU A 215 -7.02 42.88 -10.52
CA LEU A 215 -7.13 43.22 -9.09
C LEU A 215 -8.46 42.81 -8.44
N VAL A 216 -9.49 42.47 -9.21
CA VAL A 216 -10.86 42.27 -8.71
C VAL A 216 -11.08 40.81 -8.29
N GLY A 217 -10.55 39.88 -9.03
CA GLY A 217 -10.88 38.45 -8.88
C GLY A 217 -10.42 37.75 -7.59
N CYS A 218 -9.43 38.33 -6.90
CA CYS A 218 -8.82 37.75 -5.69
C CYS A 218 -9.03 38.57 -4.42
N GLY A 219 -9.71 39.73 -4.52
CA GLY A 219 -9.94 40.61 -3.36
C GLY A 219 -8.67 41.02 -2.66
N ARG A 220 -8.43 40.54 -1.43
CA ARG A 220 -7.23 40.88 -0.62
C ARG A 220 -6.04 39.96 -0.90
N MET A 221 -6.17 38.95 -1.77
CA MET A 221 -5.14 37.96 -2.10
C MET A 221 -4.39 38.29 -3.39
N GLY A 222 -4.20 39.59 -3.65
CA GLY A 222 -3.45 40.09 -4.79
C GLY A 222 -4.26 40.04 -6.09
N ARG A 223 -3.57 39.84 -7.20
CA ARG A 223 -4.13 39.84 -8.57
C ARG A 223 -4.52 38.42 -8.96
N CYS A 224 -5.54 38.31 -9.76
CA CYS A 224 -5.82 37.05 -10.50
C CYS A 224 -4.88 36.98 -11.70
N LEU A 225 -4.00 36.02 -11.70
CA LEU A 225 -3.00 35.80 -12.74
C LEU A 225 -3.39 34.63 -13.61
N HIS A 226 -3.12 34.71 -14.93
CA HIS A 226 -3.27 33.59 -15.83
C HIS A 226 -2.40 32.42 -15.39
N VAL A 227 -2.96 31.23 -15.39
CA VAL A 227 -2.22 30.00 -15.11
C VAL A 227 -1.50 29.51 -16.35
N ARG A 228 -0.35 28.89 -16.15
CA ARG A 228 0.17 27.90 -17.07
C ARG A 228 -0.51 26.58 -16.72
N SER A 229 -0.92 25.88 -17.73
CA SER A 229 -1.60 24.60 -17.56
C SER A 229 -1.01 23.59 -18.52
N GLU A 230 -1.62 22.44 -18.61
CA GLU A 230 -1.16 21.37 -19.49
C GLU A 230 -2.10 21.16 -20.69
N CYS A 231 -1.61 20.47 -21.70
CA CYS A 231 -2.44 20.02 -22.79
C CYS A 231 -3.27 18.82 -22.36
N LYS A 232 -4.58 18.82 -22.61
CA LYS A 232 -5.53 17.74 -22.24
C LYS A 232 -5.05 16.34 -22.65
N GLY A 233 -4.35 16.26 -23.77
CA GLY A 233 -3.80 15.01 -24.27
C GLY A 233 -2.29 14.86 -24.01
N PHE A 234 -1.74 15.50 -22.97
CA PHE A 234 -0.32 15.45 -22.63
C PHE A 234 0.14 14.03 -22.38
N ALA A 235 -0.55 13.29 -21.53
CA ALA A 235 -0.12 11.95 -21.15
C ALA A 235 -0.30 10.92 -22.28
N THR A 236 0.65 10.01 -22.42
CA THR A 236 0.45 8.81 -23.23
C THR A 236 -0.51 7.86 -22.53
N CYS A 237 -1.37 7.18 -23.33
CA CYS A 237 -2.24 6.11 -22.86
C CYS A 237 -1.73 4.72 -23.26
N GLU A 238 -0.53 4.63 -23.81
CA GLU A 238 0.07 3.38 -24.23
C GLU A 238 0.76 2.68 -23.05
N PRO A 239 0.29 1.52 -22.57
CA PRO A 239 0.90 0.81 -21.44
C PRO A 239 2.39 0.50 -21.66
N GLY A 240 2.79 0.25 -22.91
CA GLY A 240 4.17 -0.04 -23.26
C GLY A 240 5.16 1.09 -22.97
N ASP A 241 4.70 2.35 -22.84
CA ASP A 241 5.55 3.46 -22.44
C ASP A 241 5.82 3.42 -20.91
N TYR A 242 4.82 3.04 -20.15
CA TYR A 242 4.92 2.86 -18.68
C TYR A 242 5.63 1.55 -18.28
N ALA A 243 5.69 0.57 -19.20
CA ALA A 243 6.45 -0.66 -19.00
C ALA A 243 7.98 -0.46 -19.12
N LYS A 244 8.43 0.70 -19.62
CA LYS A 244 9.85 1.04 -19.70
C LYS A 244 10.29 1.67 -18.39
N PRO A 245 11.09 1.02 -17.54
CA PRO A 245 11.43 1.56 -16.22
C PRO A 245 12.33 2.81 -16.34
N ALA A 246 12.08 3.82 -15.53
CA ALA A 246 13.01 4.93 -15.31
C ALA A 246 14.27 4.43 -14.57
N VAL A 247 14.09 3.48 -13.65
CA VAL A 247 15.17 2.71 -13.02
C VAL A 247 14.80 1.24 -13.07
N ALA A 248 15.63 0.42 -13.70
CA ALA A 248 15.42 -1.02 -13.81
C ALA A 248 15.39 -1.69 -12.43
N ILE A 249 14.65 -2.80 -12.31
CA ILE A 249 14.62 -3.59 -11.08
C ILE A 249 16.03 -4.13 -10.84
N ALA A 250 16.63 -3.75 -9.71
CA ALA A 250 17.94 -4.22 -9.30
C ALA A 250 18.07 -4.24 -7.76
N ALA A 251 18.99 -5.09 -7.29
CA ALA A 251 19.16 -5.35 -5.86
C ALA A 251 19.66 -4.12 -5.09
N LEU A 252 19.07 -3.89 -3.91
CA LEU A 252 19.58 -2.96 -2.91
C LEU A 252 20.75 -3.61 -2.14
N PRO A 253 21.76 -2.84 -1.74
CA PRO A 253 21.86 -1.37 -1.84
C PRO A 253 22.39 -0.86 -3.20
N GLY A 254 22.73 -1.73 -4.13
CA GLY A 254 23.34 -1.34 -5.41
C GLY A 254 22.51 -0.32 -6.21
N ALA A 255 21.20 -0.51 -6.30
CA ALA A 255 20.29 0.36 -7.03
C ALA A 255 19.93 1.66 -6.30
N ALA A 256 20.25 1.82 -5.02
CA ALA A 256 19.81 2.95 -4.21
C ALA A 256 20.22 4.33 -4.77
N ARG A 257 21.44 4.42 -5.32
CA ARG A 257 21.93 5.64 -5.93
C ARG A 257 21.12 6.05 -7.16
N ASP A 258 20.85 5.12 -8.06
CA ASP A 258 20.15 5.40 -9.32
C ASP A 258 18.70 5.75 -9.05
N LEU A 259 18.06 5.09 -8.08
CA LEU A 259 16.73 5.45 -7.58
C LEU A 259 16.71 6.87 -7.01
N SER A 260 17.68 7.22 -6.16
CA SER A 260 17.77 8.56 -5.57
C SER A 260 17.99 9.66 -6.61
N VAL A 261 18.84 9.41 -7.60
CA VAL A 261 19.09 10.35 -8.72
C VAL A 261 17.83 10.52 -9.56
N SER A 262 17.15 9.43 -9.89
CA SER A 262 15.89 9.48 -10.63
C SER A 262 14.81 10.28 -9.89
N LEU A 263 14.63 10.00 -8.58
CA LEU A 263 13.69 10.72 -7.72
C LEU A 263 13.99 12.21 -7.61
N ALA A 264 15.28 12.59 -7.60
CA ALA A 264 15.68 13.99 -7.55
C ALA A 264 15.41 14.73 -8.86
N ALA A 265 15.48 14.04 -9.99
CA ALA A 265 15.25 14.63 -11.32
C ALA A 265 13.77 14.72 -11.71
N ALA A 266 12.91 13.87 -11.14
CA ALA A 266 11.50 13.85 -11.47
C ALA A 266 10.75 15.01 -10.80
N MET A 267 9.83 15.62 -11.56
CA MET A 267 8.99 16.74 -11.10
C MET A 267 7.52 16.39 -11.35
N PRO A 268 6.60 16.84 -10.47
CA PRO A 268 5.17 16.73 -10.71
C PRO A 268 4.74 17.46 -11.99
N VAL A 269 3.89 16.82 -12.77
CA VAL A 269 3.36 17.35 -14.02
C VAL A 269 2.14 16.53 -14.44
N GLY A 270 1.15 17.17 -15.02
CA GLY A 270 0.08 16.51 -15.72
C GLY A 270 -1.03 15.91 -14.84
N LEU A 271 -1.92 15.22 -15.50
CA LEU A 271 -3.08 14.53 -14.91
C LEU A 271 -2.74 13.06 -14.56
N THR A 272 -3.77 12.24 -14.25
CA THR A 272 -3.60 10.93 -13.62
C THR A 272 -4.05 9.78 -14.52
N PRO A 273 -3.23 9.27 -15.48
CA PRO A 273 -3.55 8.17 -16.40
C PRO A 273 -3.35 6.78 -15.75
N THR A 274 -4.05 6.52 -14.66
CA THR A 274 -3.83 5.34 -13.79
C THR A 274 -3.94 4.00 -14.53
N SER A 275 -4.89 3.85 -15.47
CA SER A 275 -5.11 2.58 -16.18
C SER A 275 -3.91 2.19 -17.03
N ALA A 276 -3.37 3.13 -17.80
CA ALA A 276 -2.19 2.91 -18.64
C ALA A 276 -0.94 2.66 -17.77
N ALA A 277 -0.78 3.45 -16.71
CA ALA A 277 0.32 3.33 -15.76
C ALA A 277 0.33 1.97 -15.05
N LEU A 278 -0.82 1.55 -14.49
CA LEU A 278 -0.94 0.25 -13.83
C LEU A 278 -0.72 -0.91 -14.80
N SER A 279 -1.31 -0.85 -16.00
CA SER A 279 -1.10 -1.87 -17.03
C SER A 279 0.38 -2.00 -17.39
N GLY A 280 1.08 -0.89 -17.63
CA GLY A 280 2.51 -0.90 -17.92
C GLY A 280 3.37 -1.42 -16.76
N ALA A 281 3.02 -1.05 -15.52
CA ALA A 281 3.71 -1.57 -14.33
C ALA A 281 3.58 -3.09 -14.22
N LEU A 282 2.38 -3.61 -14.45
CA LEU A 282 2.10 -5.04 -14.40
C LEU A 282 2.77 -5.81 -15.56
N ASP A 283 2.83 -5.21 -16.75
CA ASP A 283 3.56 -5.79 -17.90
C ASP A 283 5.06 -5.87 -17.59
N GLN A 284 5.66 -4.83 -17.04
CA GLN A 284 7.07 -4.82 -16.64
C GLN A 284 7.33 -5.86 -15.53
N ALA A 285 6.50 -5.88 -14.50
CA ALA A 285 6.62 -6.85 -13.41
C ALA A 285 6.52 -8.29 -13.92
N LYS A 286 5.58 -8.55 -14.85
CA LYS A 286 5.41 -9.87 -15.47
C LYS A 286 6.61 -10.27 -16.35
N GLN A 287 7.17 -9.33 -17.12
CA GLN A 287 8.38 -9.57 -17.90
C GLN A 287 9.54 -9.94 -16.99
N HIS A 288 9.71 -9.20 -15.91
CA HIS A 288 10.75 -9.45 -14.92
C HIS A 288 10.56 -10.82 -14.21
N ALA A 289 9.34 -11.15 -13.80
CA ALA A 289 9.03 -12.44 -13.18
C ALA A 289 9.26 -13.65 -14.12
N LYS A 290 9.13 -13.47 -15.43
CA LYS A 290 9.50 -14.51 -16.41
C LYS A 290 11.02 -14.66 -16.55
N ALA A 291 11.77 -13.58 -16.40
CA ALA A 291 13.24 -13.61 -16.44
C ALA A 291 13.82 -14.16 -15.12
N GLU A 292 13.17 -13.90 -14.00
CA GLU A 292 13.60 -14.29 -12.66
C GLU A 292 12.53 -15.18 -11.97
N PRO A 293 12.30 -16.42 -12.46
CA PRO A 293 11.19 -17.26 -11.99
C PRO A 293 11.30 -17.69 -10.53
N MET A 294 12.50 -17.60 -9.96
CA MET A 294 12.76 -17.91 -8.54
C MET A 294 12.44 -16.74 -7.60
N HIS A 295 12.15 -15.55 -8.14
CA HIS A 295 11.84 -14.35 -7.37
C HIS A 295 10.32 -14.16 -7.21
N ARG A 296 9.92 -13.49 -6.15
CA ARG A 296 8.56 -12.97 -5.99
C ARG A 296 8.50 -11.54 -6.49
N VAL A 297 7.84 -11.32 -7.61
CA VAL A 297 7.69 -9.98 -8.19
C VAL A 297 6.35 -9.38 -7.80
N ILE A 298 6.37 -8.14 -7.33
CA ILE A 298 5.17 -7.36 -6.98
C ILE A 298 5.16 -6.02 -7.70
N ALA A 299 3.98 -5.50 -7.98
CA ALA A 299 3.77 -4.14 -8.42
C ALA A 299 3.26 -3.28 -7.25
N LEU A 300 3.79 -2.08 -7.12
CA LEU A 300 3.33 -1.07 -6.16
C LEU A 300 2.86 0.17 -6.92
N LEU A 301 1.57 0.48 -6.82
CA LEU A 301 0.98 1.72 -7.31
C LEU A 301 0.92 2.72 -6.15
N ALA A 302 1.60 3.86 -6.28
CA ALA A 302 1.55 4.95 -5.31
C ALA A 302 0.92 6.18 -5.97
N THR A 303 -0.21 6.68 -5.45
CA THR A 303 -0.99 7.78 -6.05
C THR A 303 -1.64 8.66 -4.98
N ASP A 304 -1.93 9.90 -5.34
CA ASP A 304 -2.71 10.83 -4.53
C ASP A 304 -3.96 11.34 -5.26
N GLY A 305 -4.24 10.79 -6.45
CA GLY A 305 -5.34 11.17 -7.33
C GLY A 305 -6.18 9.98 -7.81
N LEU A 306 -7.44 10.26 -8.13
CA LEU A 306 -8.28 9.33 -8.87
C LEU A 306 -7.92 9.40 -10.36
N PRO A 307 -8.19 8.33 -11.15
CA PRO A 307 -7.96 8.32 -12.58
C PRO A 307 -8.72 9.46 -13.28
N THR A 308 -8.03 10.27 -14.06
CA THR A 308 -8.61 11.40 -14.80
C THR A 308 -8.47 11.26 -16.31
N GLU A 309 -7.52 10.45 -16.76
CA GLU A 309 -7.21 10.21 -18.17
C GLU A 309 -7.01 8.72 -18.46
N CYS A 310 -7.01 8.38 -19.73
CA CYS A 310 -6.75 7.03 -20.24
C CYS A 310 -7.76 5.99 -19.71
N ALA A 311 -8.83 5.79 -20.47
CA ALA A 311 -9.86 4.81 -20.12
C ALA A 311 -9.28 3.39 -19.93
N PRO A 312 -9.81 2.60 -18.97
CA PRO A 312 -10.90 2.95 -18.05
C PRO A 312 -10.45 3.88 -16.91
N THR A 313 -11.32 4.84 -16.54
CA THR A 313 -11.10 5.75 -15.41
C THR A 313 -11.96 5.40 -14.20
N ASP A 314 -12.82 4.40 -14.31
CA ASP A 314 -13.67 3.93 -13.23
C ASP A 314 -12.98 2.84 -12.39
N ALA A 315 -13.45 2.69 -11.15
CA ALA A 315 -12.87 1.73 -10.20
C ALA A 315 -12.94 0.28 -10.67
N ALA A 316 -14.02 -0.10 -11.37
CA ALA A 316 -14.22 -1.47 -11.85
C ALA A 316 -13.22 -1.83 -12.94
N GLY A 317 -12.96 -0.91 -13.88
CA GLY A 317 -11.98 -1.08 -14.95
C GLY A 317 -10.56 -1.20 -14.41
N ILE A 318 -10.15 -0.35 -13.46
CA ILE A 318 -8.83 -0.44 -12.81
C ILE A 318 -8.71 -1.76 -12.03
N SER A 319 -9.76 -2.15 -11.28
CA SER A 319 -9.79 -3.44 -10.59
C SER A 319 -9.68 -4.63 -11.55
N ALA A 320 -10.25 -4.54 -12.75
CA ALA A 320 -10.14 -5.61 -13.76
C ALA A 320 -8.68 -5.79 -14.23
N ILE A 321 -7.94 -4.69 -14.42
CA ILE A 321 -6.51 -4.71 -14.78
C ILE A 321 -5.70 -5.41 -13.68
N ALA A 322 -5.86 -5.01 -12.43
CA ALA A 322 -5.16 -5.61 -11.29
C ALA A 322 -5.49 -7.11 -11.13
N ARG A 323 -6.78 -7.47 -11.25
CA ARG A 323 -7.26 -8.86 -11.15
C ARG A 323 -6.69 -9.76 -12.24
N ALA A 324 -6.61 -9.27 -13.46
CA ALA A 324 -6.05 -10.03 -14.57
C ALA A 324 -4.59 -10.42 -14.28
N ALA A 325 -3.78 -9.49 -13.78
CA ALA A 325 -2.39 -9.77 -13.45
C ALA A 325 -2.22 -10.69 -12.24
N ALA A 326 -3.09 -10.57 -11.23
CA ALA A 326 -3.08 -11.45 -10.06
C ALA A 326 -3.51 -12.89 -10.41
N GLY A 327 -4.38 -13.06 -11.41
CA GLY A 327 -4.85 -14.38 -11.88
C GLY A 327 -4.00 -15.03 -12.97
N ASP A 328 -2.95 -14.37 -13.44
CA ASP A 328 -2.11 -14.84 -14.55
C ASP A 328 -0.93 -15.72 -14.05
N SER A 329 -0.16 -16.27 -14.99
CA SER A 329 1.08 -16.99 -14.70
C SER A 329 2.25 -16.38 -15.48
N PRO A 330 3.27 -15.82 -14.81
CA PRO A 330 3.39 -15.63 -13.37
C PRO A 330 2.36 -14.64 -12.80
N SER A 331 1.87 -14.90 -11.59
CA SER A 331 0.96 -14.03 -10.86
C SER A 331 1.70 -12.81 -10.31
N ILE A 332 1.14 -11.62 -10.53
CA ILE A 332 1.70 -10.36 -10.00
C ILE A 332 0.69 -9.74 -9.04
N SER A 333 1.08 -9.65 -7.77
CA SER A 333 0.26 -8.94 -6.77
C SER A 333 0.44 -7.43 -6.90
N THR A 334 -0.68 -6.70 -6.79
CA THR A 334 -0.69 -5.24 -6.82
C THR A 334 -0.90 -4.70 -5.41
N TYR A 335 0.11 -4.00 -4.87
CA TYR A 335 -0.03 -3.19 -3.68
C TYR A 335 -0.41 -1.77 -4.08
N VAL A 336 -1.23 -1.12 -3.26
CA VAL A 336 -1.69 0.25 -3.51
C VAL A 336 -1.39 1.11 -2.28
N ILE A 337 -0.73 2.24 -2.49
CA ILE A 337 -0.55 3.29 -1.48
C ILE A 337 -1.27 4.54 -1.99
N GLY A 338 -2.16 5.11 -1.18
CA GLY A 338 -2.91 6.31 -1.52
C GLY A 338 -2.70 7.43 -0.51
N VAL A 339 -2.49 8.67 -0.97
CA VAL A 339 -2.38 9.86 -0.12
C VAL A 339 -3.70 10.62 -0.18
N PHE A 340 -4.64 10.26 0.70
CA PHE A 340 -6.01 10.79 0.70
C PHE A 340 -6.46 11.12 2.12
N SER A 341 -7.29 12.16 2.23
CA SER A 341 -7.95 12.48 3.48
C SER A 341 -8.91 11.36 3.90
N PRO A 342 -9.02 11.02 5.18
CA PRO A 342 -9.97 10.03 5.68
C PRO A 342 -11.44 10.35 5.35
N GLN A 343 -11.74 11.60 4.99
CA GLN A 343 -13.07 12.06 4.60
C GLN A 343 -13.39 11.74 3.12
N GLU A 344 -12.40 11.42 2.30
CA GLU A 344 -12.56 11.10 0.88
C GLU A 344 -12.99 9.63 0.65
N THR A 345 -14.04 9.21 1.35
CA THR A 345 -14.51 7.82 1.38
C THR A 345 -14.64 7.14 0.01
N PRO A 346 -15.19 7.79 -1.05
CA PRO A 346 -15.24 7.14 -2.36
C PRO A 346 -13.87 6.80 -2.95
N ALA A 347 -12.87 7.67 -2.74
CA ALA A 347 -11.50 7.41 -3.19
C ALA A 347 -10.89 6.22 -2.44
N LEU A 348 -11.07 6.17 -1.11
CA LEU A 348 -10.59 5.07 -0.28
C LEU A 348 -11.16 3.72 -0.69
N MET A 349 -12.48 3.66 -0.99
CA MET A 349 -13.14 2.45 -1.47
C MET A 349 -12.60 1.99 -2.82
N ASN A 350 -12.28 2.91 -3.73
CA ASN A 350 -11.69 2.59 -5.02
C ASN A 350 -10.31 1.95 -4.84
N LEU A 351 -9.44 2.58 -4.04
CA LEU A 351 -8.09 2.07 -3.78
C LEU A 351 -8.10 0.70 -3.12
N ASP A 352 -8.97 0.48 -2.13
CA ASP A 352 -9.17 -0.83 -1.51
C ASP A 352 -9.63 -1.88 -2.52
N SER A 353 -10.53 -1.52 -3.44
CA SER A 353 -11.00 -2.41 -4.49
C SER A 353 -9.88 -2.81 -5.47
N TRP A 354 -8.97 -1.88 -5.80
CA TRP A 354 -7.81 -2.16 -6.66
C TRP A 354 -6.82 -3.09 -5.98
N ALA A 355 -6.51 -2.84 -4.70
CA ALA A 355 -5.63 -3.69 -3.91
C ALA A 355 -6.19 -5.12 -3.77
N MET A 356 -7.47 -5.26 -3.37
CA MET A 356 -8.13 -6.57 -3.26
C MET A 356 -8.18 -7.32 -4.59
N ALA A 357 -8.50 -6.61 -5.69
CA ALA A 357 -8.49 -7.19 -7.02
C ALA A 357 -7.08 -7.65 -7.44
N GLY A 358 -6.05 -6.92 -7.02
CA GLY A 358 -4.64 -7.23 -7.24
C GLY A 358 -4.05 -8.30 -6.30
N GLY A 359 -4.88 -9.01 -5.54
CA GLY A 359 -4.44 -10.12 -4.68
C GLY A 359 -3.79 -9.68 -3.36
N THR A 360 -4.06 -8.45 -2.90
CA THR A 360 -3.66 -7.95 -1.59
C THR A 360 -4.89 -7.67 -0.71
N GLU A 361 -4.71 -7.39 0.59
CA GLU A 361 -5.86 -7.26 1.51
C GLU A 361 -6.60 -5.93 1.33
N LYS A 362 -5.85 -4.83 1.33
CA LYS A 362 -6.37 -3.47 1.18
C LYS A 362 -5.26 -2.49 0.82
N ALA A 363 -5.64 -1.29 0.41
CA ALA A 363 -4.71 -0.20 0.20
C ALA A 363 -4.13 0.35 1.51
N PHE A 364 -2.93 0.89 1.45
CA PHE A 364 -2.34 1.70 2.52
C PHE A 364 -2.75 3.15 2.29
N ILE A 365 -3.54 3.69 3.21
CA ILE A 365 -4.01 5.07 3.13
C ILE A 365 -3.19 5.96 4.04
N LEU A 366 -2.65 7.01 3.47
CA LEU A 366 -1.81 8.02 4.13
C LEU A 366 -2.62 9.30 4.26
N ASP A 367 -2.82 9.76 5.49
CA ASP A 367 -3.52 11.00 5.79
C ASP A 367 -2.61 12.21 5.51
N PRO A 368 -2.92 13.08 4.53
CA PRO A 368 -2.09 14.23 4.21
C PRO A 368 -2.03 15.27 5.35
N SER A 369 -2.93 15.23 6.32
CA SER A 369 -2.86 16.09 7.51
C SER A 369 -1.80 15.67 8.53
N GLN A 370 -1.25 14.46 8.38
CA GLN A 370 -0.24 13.86 9.24
C GLN A 370 1.14 13.86 8.56
N ASP A 371 2.13 13.24 9.20
CA ASP A 371 3.45 13.02 8.60
C ASP A 371 3.37 11.93 7.51
N VAL A 372 3.17 12.36 6.26
CA VAL A 372 3.10 11.47 5.09
C VAL A 372 4.39 10.68 4.89
N ASN A 373 5.56 11.29 5.18
CA ASN A 373 6.85 10.60 5.06
C ASN A 373 6.91 9.38 5.99
N ALA A 374 6.56 9.57 7.26
CA ALA A 374 6.55 8.47 8.23
C ALA A 374 5.54 7.38 7.86
N GLN A 375 4.33 7.77 7.43
CA GLN A 375 3.28 6.83 7.03
C GLN A 375 3.68 6.03 5.77
N PHE A 376 4.27 6.68 4.77
CA PHE A 376 4.71 6.03 3.54
C PHE A 376 5.82 5.01 3.82
N LEU A 377 6.78 5.39 4.67
CA LEU A 377 7.84 4.48 5.09
C LEU A 377 7.27 3.26 5.83
N ASP A 378 6.32 3.46 6.74
CA ASP A 378 5.64 2.38 7.47
C ASP A 378 4.89 1.43 6.50
N ALA A 379 4.22 1.97 5.48
CA ALA A 379 3.56 1.19 4.44
C ALA A 379 4.56 0.32 3.67
N LEU A 380 5.69 0.89 3.23
CA LEU A 380 6.76 0.14 2.53
C LEU A 380 7.36 -0.96 3.41
N GLU A 381 7.57 -0.69 4.70
CA GLU A 381 8.05 -1.67 5.68
C GLU A 381 7.07 -2.84 5.85
N LYS A 382 5.77 -2.54 5.92
CA LYS A 382 4.71 -3.55 6.01
C LYS A 382 4.63 -4.39 4.73
N ILE A 383 4.73 -3.76 3.55
CA ILE A 383 4.76 -4.48 2.27
C ILE A 383 5.97 -5.41 2.22
N ARG A 384 7.16 -4.90 2.55
CA ARG A 384 8.38 -5.72 2.64
C ARG A 384 8.21 -6.89 3.58
N GLY A 385 7.80 -6.66 4.82
CA GLY A 385 7.61 -7.70 5.84
C GLY A 385 6.54 -8.72 5.44
N GLY A 386 5.44 -8.26 4.83
CA GLY A 386 4.36 -9.11 4.36
C GLY A 386 4.76 -10.04 3.22
N THR A 387 5.61 -9.56 2.33
CA THR A 387 6.02 -10.31 1.12
C THR A 387 7.15 -11.29 1.40
N LEU A 388 8.08 -10.95 2.30
CA LEU A 388 9.27 -11.76 2.62
C LEU A 388 9.01 -13.02 3.47
N ALA A 389 7.85 -13.15 4.10
CA ALA A 389 7.68 -14.12 5.20
C ALA A 389 7.11 -15.49 4.79
N CYS A 390 6.65 -15.67 3.57
CA CYS A 390 5.71 -16.75 3.26
C CYS A 390 6.12 -17.68 2.13
N GLU A 391 7.16 -17.35 1.37
CA GLU A 391 7.65 -18.20 0.26
C GLU A 391 9.12 -18.55 0.46
N TYR A 392 9.47 -19.80 0.20
CA TYR A 392 10.81 -20.35 0.39
C TYR A 392 11.24 -21.13 -0.84
N VAL A 393 12.49 -20.95 -1.24
CA VAL A 393 13.07 -21.67 -2.39
C VAL A 393 13.28 -23.14 -2.02
N LEU A 394 12.90 -24.05 -2.92
CA LEU A 394 13.25 -25.46 -2.80
C LEU A 394 14.77 -25.61 -2.98
N PRO A 395 15.46 -26.32 -2.08
CA PRO A 395 16.89 -26.53 -2.20
C PRO A 395 17.20 -27.44 -3.41
N PRO A 396 18.38 -27.33 -3.97
CA PRO A 396 18.86 -28.34 -4.91
C PRO A 396 18.96 -29.69 -4.21
N SER A 397 18.72 -30.77 -4.94
CA SER A 397 18.86 -32.11 -4.37
C SER A 397 20.29 -32.35 -3.85
N PRO A 398 20.45 -32.92 -2.64
CA PRO A 398 21.75 -33.16 -2.04
C PRO A 398 22.68 -34.10 -2.86
N GLN A 399 22.12 -34.86 -3.78
CA GLN A 399 22.83 -35.87 -4.57
C GLN A 399 22.94 -35.53 -6.06
N GLY A 400 22.55 -34.29 -6.45
CA GLY A 400 22.59 -33.85 -7.84
C GLY A 400 21.51 -34.45 -8.76
N ASN A 401 20.62 -35.29 -8.21
CA ASN A 401 19.40 -35.79 -8.87
C ASN A 401 18.24 -34.81 -8.66
N GLU A 402 17.12 -35.02 -9.30
CA GLU A 402 15.90 -34.24 -8.98
C GLU A 402 15.47 -34.48 -7.53
N LEU A 403 15.02 -33.42 -6.84
CA LEU A 403 14.50 -33.50 -5.49
C LEU A 403 13.16 -34.27 -5.53
N ASP A 404 13.06 -35.35 -4.74
CA ASP A 404 11.77 -36.05 -4.59
C ASP A 404 10.84 -35.21 -3.69
N LEU A 405 9.89 -34.53 -4.31
CA LEU A 405 8.92 -33.65 -3.64
C LEU A 405 7.95 -34.41 -2.73
N GLY A 406 7.83 -35.74 -2.87
CA GLY A 406 7.11 -36.60 -1.94
C GLY A 406 7.85 -36.89 -0.63
N LEU A 407 9.09 -36.41 -0.51
CA LEU A 407 9.97 -36.63 0.65
C LEU A 407 10.42 -35.33 1.33
N VAL A 408 9.65 -34.23 1.17
CA VAL A 408 9.93 -32.92 1.77
C VAL A 408 8.93 -32.66 2.89
N ASN A 409 9.43 -32.26 4.06
CA ASN A 409 8.63 -31.78 5.17
C ASN A 409 9.14 -30.44 5.64
N VAL A 410 8.25 -29.62 6.18
CA VAL A 410 8.51 -28.24 6.59
C VAL A 410 8.23 -28.09 8.08
N ALA A 411 9.15 -27.44 8.78
CA ALA A 411 8.98 -27.10 10.19
C ALA A 411 9.27 -25.62 10.43
N VAL A 412 8.60 -25.02 11.40
CA VAL A 412 8.94 -23.72 11.96
C VAL A 412 9.70 -23.92 13.26
N VAL A 413 10.89 -23.38 13.33
CA VAL A 413 11.76 -23.44 14.52
C VAL A 413 11.80 -22.05 15.14
N SER A 414 11.35 -21.93 16.38
CA SER A 414 11.48 -20.74 17.22
C SER A 414 12.34 -21.07 18.44
N ASP A 415 12.79 -20.06 19.19
CA ASP A 415 13.62 -20.24 20.39
C ASP A 415 13.04 -21.20 21.43
N LYS A 416 11.72 -21.45 21.36
CA LYS A 416 10.99 -22.22 22.37
C LYS A 416 10.42 -23.54 21.84
N GLN A 417 10.19 -23.67 20.54
CA GLN A 417 9.48 -24.82 19.97
C GLN A 417 9.84 -25.04 18.49
N THR A 418 9.85 -26.31 18.09
CA THR A 418 9.79 -26.73 16.69
C THR A 418 8.37 -27.22 16.40
N ARG A 419 7.75 -26.68 15.36
CA ARG A 419 6.42 -27.10 14.90
C ARG A 419 6.52 -27.60 13.47
N ASP A 420 6.18 -28.83 13.26
CA ASP A 420 6.04 -29.41 11.93
C ASP A 420 4.76 -28.90 11.27
N LEU A 421 4.85 -28.54 10.01
CA LEU A 421 3.74 -28.02 9.21
C LEU A 421 3.20 -29.11 8.31
N ARG A 422 1.88 -29.13 8.13
CA ARG A 422 1.20 -30.08 7.28
C ARG A 422 1.22 -29.62 5.81
N TYR A 423 1.50 -30.53 4.90
CA TYR A 423 1.30 -30.32 3.48
C TYR A 423 -0.20 -30.40 3.16
N VAL A 424 -0.77 -29.39 2.49
CA VAL A 424 -2.21 -29.27 2.23
C VAL A 424 -2.61 -29.52 0.78
N GLY A 425 -1.65 -29.87 -0.09
CA GLY A 425 -1.89 -30.14 -1.51
C GLY A 425 -1.76 -28.92 -2.40
N ASP A 426 -2.62 -27.94 -2.26
CA ASP A 426 -2.67 -26.74 -3.08
C ASP A 426 -3.11 -25.50 -2.29
N ALA A 427 -3.06 -24.32 -2.94
CA ALA A 427 -3.46 -23.05 -2.34
C ALA A 427 -4.94 -23.01 -1.94
N GLY A 428 -5.82 -23.70 -2.66
CA GLY A 428 -7.26 -23.76 -2.37
C GLY A 428 -7.57 -24.53 -1.08
N SER A 429 -6.67 -25.43 -0.70
CA SER A 429 -6.75 -26.24 0.52
C SER A 429 -6.19 -25.54 1.76
N CYS A 430 -5.61 -24.34 1.62
CA CYS A 430 -5.14 -23.53 2.73
C CYS A 430 -6.31 -23.03 3.58
N ASN A 431 -6.43 -23.50 4.82
CA ASN A 431 -7.38 -22.98 5.78
C ASN A 431 -6.81 -21.74 6.50
N LYS A 432 -7.68 -20.76 6.78
CA LYS A 432 -7.26 -19.51 7.49
C LYS A 432 -6.84 -19.75 8.94
N THR A 433 -7.20 -20.86 9.52
CA THR A 433 -6.97 -21.16 10.95
C THR A 433 -5.98 -22.30 11.19
N GLU A 434 -5.60 -23.04 10.16
CA GLU A 434 -4.69 -24.19 10.27
C GLU A 434 -3.30 -23.88 9.72
N PHE A 435 -2.28 -24.38 10.40
CA PHE A 435 -0.89 -24.24 9.98
C PHE A 435 -0.56 -25.29 8.93
N GLY A 436 -0.21 -24.83 7.75
CA GLY A 436 0.13 -25.70 6.62
C GLY A 436 0.99 -25.01 5.58
N TRP A 437 1.35 -25.77 4.57
CA TRP A 437 2.12 -25.31 3.42
C TRP A 437 1.75 -26.09 2.17
N HIS A 438 2.02 -25.54 1.00
CA HIS A 438 1.87 -26.20 -0.29
C HIS A 438 3.04 -25.83 -1.22
N TYR A 439 3.16 -26.51 -2.35
CA TYR A 439 4.06 -26.08 -3.43
C TYR A 439 3.41 -24.99 -4.29
N ASP A 440 4.23 -24.19 -4.96
CA ASP A 440 3.80 -23.18 -5.93
C ASP A 440 3.18 -23.77 -7.21
N ALA A 441 3.46 -25.03 -7.51
CA ALA A 441 2.88 -25.81 -8.60
C ALA A 441 2.64 -27.26 -8.17
N ASP A 442 1.87 -28.02 -8.96
CA ASP A 442 1.69 -29.46 -8.71
C ASP A 442 3.06 -30.16 -8.65
N PRO A 443 3.39 -30.81 -7.53
CA PRO A 443 4.68 -31.50 -7.36
C PRO A 443 4.92 -32.59 -8.40
N ASN A 444 3.87 -33.20 -8.95
CA ASN A 444 3.98 -34.22 -9.99
C ASN A 444 4.26 -33.62 -11.38
N SER A 445 4.14 -32.33 -11.55
CA SER A 445 4.40 -31.66 -12.83
C SER A 445 5.90 -31.41 -13.10
N GLY A 446 6.77 -31.61 -12.10
CA GLY A 446 8.18 -31.23 -12.15
C GLY A 446 8.45 -29.72 -12.23
N LYS A 447 7.41 -28.90 -11.99
CA LYS A 447 7.50 -27.42 -12.10
C LYS A 447 7.54 -26.70 -10.75
N ALA A 448 7.34 -27.41 -9.65
CA ALA A 448 7.40 -26.81 -8.34
C ALA A 448 8.82 -26.33 -8.01
N THR A 449 8.95 -25.06 -7.64
CA THR A 449 10.22 -24.40 -7.34
C THR A 449 10.26 -23.80 -5.94
N LYS A 450 9.08 -23.67 -5.30
CA LYS A 450 8.91 -22.95 -4.04
C LYS A 450 7.98 -23.71 -3.10
N ILE A 451 8.18 -23.45 -1.83
CA ILE A 451 7.26 -23.78 -0.74
C ILE A 451 6.53 -22.49 -0.36
N VAL A 452 5.24 -22.56 -0.25
CA VAL A 452 4.35 -21.46 0.11
C VAL A 452 3.65 -21.79 1.43
N ALA A 453 3.84 -20.95 2.43
CA ALA A 453 3.15 -21.08 3.71
C ALA A 453 1.69 -20.64 3.60
N CYS A 454 0.75 -21.41 4.15
CA CYS A 454 -0.66 -21.00 4.26
C CYS A 454 -0.81 -19.74 5.14
N GLY A 455 -1.93 -19.00 4.99
CA GLY A 455 -2.15 -17.72 5.65
C GLY A 455 -1.85 -17.74 7.16
N ALA A 456 -2.39 -18.70 7.92
CA ALA A 456 -2.12 -18.82 9.35
C ALA A 456 -0.63 -19.07 9.68
N THR A 457 0.06 -19.88 8.87
CA THR A 457 1.51 -20.09 9.00
C THR A 457 2.28 -18.81 8.69
N CYS A 458 1.90 -18.14 7.62
CA CYS A 458 2.51 -16.88 7.19
C CYS A 458 2.38 -15.80 8.28
N ASP A 459 1.21 -15.65 8.86
CA ASP A 459 0.96 -14.67 9.94
C ASP A 459 1.76 -14.99 11.21
N MET A 460 1.92 -16.26 11.52
CA MET A 460 2.81 -16.68 12.60
C MET A 460 4.27 -16.33 12.30
N LEU A 461 4.74 -16.58 11.09
CA LEU A 461 6.12 -16.26 10.67
C LEU A 461 6.42 -14.77 10.65
N LYS A 462 5.44 -13.93 10.37
CA LYS A 462 5.56 -12.45 10.44
C LYS A 462 5.69 -11.96 11.88
N GLN A 463 5.11 -12.65 12.84
CA GLN A 463 5.04 -12.24 14.25
C GLN A 463 6.19 -12.80 15.10
N THR A 464 6.91 -13.80 14.61
CA THR A 464 7.97 -14.49 15.34
C THR A 464 9.32 -14.34 14.65
N SER A 465 10.41 -14.39 15.39
CA SER A 465 11.77 -14.51 14.87
C SER A 465 12.10 -15.95 14.42
N GLY A 466 11.08 -16.78 14.20
CA GLY A 466 11.23 -18.17 13.81
C GLY A 466 11.84 -18.32 12.42
N ARG A 467 12.65 -19.38 12.22
CA ARG A 467 13.13 -19.80 10.91
C ARG A 467 12.33 -20.99 10.41
N VAL A 468 12.28 -21.13 9.10
CA VAL A 468 11.70 -22.30 8.45
C VAL A 468 12.82 -23.31 8.18
N GLU A 469 12.59 -24.56 8.51
CA GLU A 469 13.51 -25.67 8.33
C GLU A 469 12.89 -26.70 7.39
N LEU A 470 13.67 -27.10 6.39
CA LEU A 470 13.28 -28.16 5.45
C LEU A 470 13.91 -29.47 5.89
N LYS A 471 13.06 -30.49 6.05
CA LYS A 471 13.45 -31.84 6.41
C LYS A 471 13.28 -32.75 5.19
N LEU A 472 14.38 -33.27 4.70
CA LEU A 472 14.40 -34.07 3.47
C LEU A 472 14.58 -35.56 3.78
N GLY A 473 13.93 -36.43 2.97
CA GLY A 473 14.11 -37.87 3.01
C GLY A 473 13.05 -38.64 3.75
N CYS A 474 12.08 -37.99 4.41
CA CYS A 474 10.90 -38.59 4.98
C CYS A 474 9.67 -38.33 4.11
N LYS A 475 8.75 -39.28 4.05
CA LYS A 475 7.47 -39.11 3.35
C LYS A 475 6.80 -37.81 3.84
N THR A 476 6.35 -37.02 2.90
CA THR A 476 5.64 -35.76 3.17
C THR A 476 4.38 -36.02 4.01
N MET A 477 4.24 -35.25 5.09
CA MET A 477 3.04 -35.34 5.95
C MET A 477 1.87 -34.68 5.22
N GLY A 478 1.08 -35.51 4.54
CA GLY A 478 -0.09 -35.06 3.79
C GLY A 478 -1.34 -34.85 4.66
N PRO A 479 -2.44 -34.42 4.04
CA PRO A 479 -3.75 -34.44 4.67
C PRO A 479 -4.12 -35.89 4.99
N ASP A 480 -4.71 -36.14 6.19
CA ASP A 480 -5.23 -37.46 6.59
C ASP A 480 -6.38 -37.86 5.69
#